data_7cf7b6e3160a340aa9d2a3214f29e2d2
#
_entry.id   7cf7b6e3160a340aa9d2a3214f29e2d2
#
_cell.length_a   1.000
_cell.length_b   1.000
_cell.length_c   1.000
_cell.angle_alpha   90.00
_cell.angle_beta   90.00
_cell.angle_gamma   90.00
#
_symmetry.space_group_name_H-M   'P 1'
#
loop_
_entity.id
_entity.type
_entity.pdbx_description
1 polymer ?
#
loop_
_entity_poly.entity_id
_entity_poly.type
_entity_poly.pdbx_seq_one_letter_code
_entity_poly.pdbx_strand_id
1 'polypeptide(L)'
;MTLRGWFGNWGRKSAGLLAVAGAWALPVAAPAQTPTAPAAGAAPAPASAPAPALPPTATPAFPDPAARRRLRLLVGGTALSYGVLYTGLTTAWYTGERVPLHWFNDLPEWQQLDKCGHFWGAFQESRGAVDMLRWAGLSEKKAIWYGSFVGFVVQSPIEILDGFDPAYGASATDLAANFLGSSALLAQQLAWHEVRIMPKWSFHLTSYAALRPNVLGRNVPERWLKDYNGQTYWLCTDVGAFLKPGNRWPRWLQPAVGYGGQDMVYNDDGTNAAKGLRPYRQFYLSLDVDLRRIPTRSPLLKKVFYTLSIFHLPAPALEYNPRNGFGFHGLYQ
;
A
#
# COMPACT_ATOMS: atom_id res chain seq x y z
N MET A 1 -18.11 -32.60 20.96
CA MET A 1 -17.60 -31.24 20.65
C MET A 1 -18.32 -30.80 19.39
N THR A 2 -19.25 -29.87 19.51
CA THR A 2 -20.19 -29.53 18.45
C THR A 2 -19.60 -28.47 17.54
N LEU A 3 -19.59 -28.74 16.23
CA LEU A 3 -19.14 -27.91 15.09
C LEU A 3 -19.76 -26.49 14.99
N ARG A 4 -20.53 -26.06 15.96
CA ARG A 4 -21.25 -24.77 15.96
C ARG A 4 -20.39 -23.54 16.36
N GLY A 5 -19.23 -23.74 16.98
CA GLY A 5 -18.37 -22.62 17.43
C GLY A 5 -17.37 -22.11 16.37
N TRP A 6 -17.08 -22.90 15.36
CA TRP A 6 -15.96 -22.64 14.44
C TRP A 6 -16.23 -21.60 13.35
N PHE A 7 -17.49 -21.31 13.06
CA PHE A 7 -17.87 -20.53 11.88
C PHE A 7 -18.21 -19.04 12.15
N GLY A 8 -18.18 -18.59 13.41
CA GLY A 8 -18.68 -17.25 13.78
C GLY A 8 -17.72 -16.09 13.59
N ASN A 9 -16.42 -16.32 13.58
CA ASN A 9 -15.42 -15.25 13.79
C ASN A 9 -14.62 -14.80 12.56
N TRP A 10 -14.64 -15.58 11.48
CA TRP A 10 -13.78 -15.31 10.30
C TRP A 10 -14.13 -14.04 9.52
N GLY A 11 -15.34 -13.57 9.65
CA GLY A 11 -15.84 -12.40 8.92
C GLY A 11 -15.38 -11.03 9.43
N ARG A 12 -14.58 -10.93 10.47
CA ARG A 12 -14.33 -9.64 11.15
C ARG A 12 -12.94 -9.01 10.90
N LYS A 13 -11.98 -9.73 10.35
CA LYS A 13 -10.56 -9.32 10.32
C LYS A 13 -10.12 -8.38 9.21
N SER A 14 -10.70 -8.49 8.04
CA SER A 14 -10.26 -7.66 6.90
C SER A 14 -10.58 -6.17 7.06
N ALA A 15 -11.38 -5.78 8.06
CA ALA A 15 -11.69 -4.37 8.34
C ALA A 15 -10.48 -3.55 8.85
N GLY A 16 -9.46 -4.22 9.39
CA GLY A 16 -8.25 -3.55 9.89
C GLY A 16 -7.38 -2.93 8.80
N LEU A 17 -7.25 -3.60 7.66
CA LEU A 17 -6.34 -3.19 6.58
C LEU A 17 -6.75 -1.87 5.90
N LEU A 18 -8.03 -1.61 5.69
CA LEU A 18 -8.49 -0.34 5.08
C LEU A 18 -8.75 0.77 6.11
N ALA A 19 -9.05 0.47 7.36
CA ALA A 19 -9.16 1.47 8.40
C ALA A 19 -7.80 2.18 8.63
N VAL A 20 -6.69 1.47 8.44
CA VAL A 20 -5.35 2.05 8.47
C VAL A 20 -5.11 2.95 7.25
N ALA A 21 -5.49 2.54 6.04
CA ALA A 21 -5.37 3.38 4.84
C ALA A 21 -6.23 4.67 4.91
N GLY A 22 -7.40 4.62 5.55
CA GLY A 22 -8.30 5.79 5.74
C GLY A 22 -7.81 6.79 6.79
N ALA A 23 -7.08 6.35 7.83
CA ALA A 23 -6.56 7.22 8.87
C ALA A 23 -5.41 8.14 8.38
N TRP A 24 -4.77 7.81 7.25
CA TRP A 24 -3.66 8.57 6.67
C TRP A 24 -4.09 9.65 5.66
N ALA A 25 -5.38 9.87 5.46
CA ALA A 25 -5.91 10.94 4.59
C ALA A 25 -5.76 12.36 5.18
N LEU A 26 -4.83 12.58 6.13
CA LEU A 26 -4.50 13.91 6.62
C LEU A 26 -3.80 14.74 5.53
N PRO A 27 -3.93 16.08 5.54
CA PRO A 27 -3.55 16.95 4.45
C PRO A 27 -2.01 16.98 4.25
N VAL A 28 -1.50 16.22 3.31
CA VAL A 28 -0.12 16.38 2.84
C VAL A 28 -0.05 17.63 1.99
N ALA A 29 0.62 18.67 2.48
CA ALA A 29 1.00 19.80 1.64
C ALA A 29 2.09 19.35 0.68
N ALA A 30 1.84 19.44 -0.64
CA ALA A 30 2.86 19.15 -1.63
C ALA A 30 4.07 20.09 -1.42
N PRO A 31 5.32 19.60 -1.50
CA PRO A 31 6.49 20.45 -1.44
C PRO A 31 6.47 21.43 -2.61
N ALA A 32 6.70 22.71 -2.30
CA ALA A 32 6.88 23.75 -3.30
C ALA A 32 8.18 23.45 -4.09
N GLN A 33 8.04 23.20 -5.38
CA GLN A 33 9.18 23.15 -6.30
C GLN A 33 9.72 24.55 -6.44
N THR A 34 10.96 24.78 -6.06
CA THR A 34 11.72 26.02 -6.37
C THR A 34 11.90 26.11 -7.89
N PRO A 35 11.56 27.22 -8.54
CA PRO A 35 11.83 27.39 -9.96
C PRO A 35 13.34 27.51 -10.16
N THR A 36 13.90 26.66 -11.00
CA THR A 36 15.27 26.81 -11.52
C THR A 36 15.33 28.03 -12.46
N ALA A 37 16.15 28.98 -12.12
CA ALA A 37 16.45 30.14 -12.98
C ALA A 37 17.21 29.70 -14.25
N PRO A 38 16.97 30.36 -15.40
CA PRO A 38 17.70 30.02 -16.62
C PRO A 38 19.17 30.43 -16.51
N ALA A 39 20.06 29.56 -17.01
CA ALA A 39 21.50 29.81 -17.08
C ALA A 39 21.81 30.99 -18.00
N ALA A 40 22.37 32.04 -17.46
CA ALA A 40 22.98 33.14 -18.22
C ALA A 40 24.40 32.75 -18.68
N GLY A 41 24.71 33.15 -19.89
CA GLY A 41 25.93 32.79 -20.61
C GLY A 41 27.24 33.16 -19.91
N ALA A 42 28.24 32.34 -20.16
CA ALA A 42 29.60 32.44 -19.63
C ALA A 42 30.35 33.64 -20.25
N ALA A 43 30.89 34.51 -19.38
CA ALA A 43 31.95 35.48 -19.72
C ALA A 43 33.31 34.96 -19.23
N PRO A 44 34.44 35.32 -19.86
CA PRO A 44 35.75 34.73 -19.58
C PRO A 44 36.33 35.17 -18.24
N ALA A 45 37.09 34.27 -17.62
CA ALA A 45 37.64 34.39 -16.28
C ALA A 45 38.76 35.43 -16.19
N PRO A 46 38.82 36.28 -15.15
CA PRO A 46 40.02 36.96 -14.71
C PRO A 46 40.81 36.14 -13.66
N ALA A 47 42.09 36.42 -13.61
CA ALA A 47 43.13 35.70 -12.86
C ALA A 47 42.86 35.56 -11.36
N SER A 48 43.40 34.49 -10.82
CA SER A 48 43.33 33.96 -9.45
C SER A 48 43.46 34.98 -8.33
N ALA A 49 42.36 35.16 -7.59
CA ALA A 49 42.38 35.68 -6.22
C ALA A 49 42.49 34.50 -5.22
N PRO A 50 43.09 34.71 -4.01
CA PRO A 50 43.23 33.66 -3.01
C PRO A 50 41.86 33.12 -2.63
N ALA A 51 41.78 31.79 -2.49
CA ALA A 51 40.51 31.09 -2.17
C ALA A 51 39.85 31.71 -0.92
N PRO A 52 38.57 32.07 -0.98
CA PRO A 52 37.86 32.52 0.21
C PRO A 52 37.83 31.36 1.22
N ALA A 53 38.13 31.70 2.49
CA ALA A 53 38.02 30.78 3.60
C ALA A 53 36.60 30.13 3.55
N LEU A 54 36.57 28.78 3.61
CA LEU A 54 35.32 28.04 3.68
C LEU A 54 34.48 28.64 4.80
N PRO A 55 33.19 28.98 4.55
CA PRO A 55 32.32 29.44 5.60
C PRO A 55 32.33 28.39 6.70
N PRO A 56 32.29 28.80 7.99
CA PRO A 56 32.24 27.86 9.11
C PRO A 56 31.10 26.87 8.83
N THR A 57 31.42 25.57 8.91
CA THR A 57 30.44 24.49 8.79
C THR A 57 29.28 24.81 9.72
N ALA A 58 28.16 25.23 9.16
CA ALA A 58 26.98 25.56 9.92
C ALA A 58 26.64 24.29 10.71
N THR A 59 26.78 24.37 12.02
CA THR A 59 26.22 23.38 12.95
C THR A 59 24.80 23.15 12.51
N PRO A 60 24.35 21.90 12.29
CA PRO A 60 22.99 21.67 11.81
C PRO A 60 22.03 22.36 12.78
N ALA A 61 21.45 23.47 12.35
CA ALA A 61 20.50 24.23 13.12
C ALA A 61 19.40 23.24 13.52
N PHE A 62 19.08 23.19 14.82
CA PHE A 62 17.96 22.42 15.31
C PHE A 62 16.74 22.73 14.44
N PRO A 63 15.95 21.70 14.02
CA PRO A 63 14.85 21.92 13.10
C PRO A 63 13.97 23.06 13.60
N ASP A 64 13.56 23.94 12.66
CA ASP A 64 12.63 25.03 12.85
C ASP A 64 11.55 24.68 13.88
N PRO A 65 11.19 25.56 14.83
CA PRO A 65 10.12 25.32 15.80
C PRO A 65 8.82 24.81 15.18
N ALA A 66 8.49 25.27 13.96
CA ALA A 66 7.35 24.78 13.20
C ALA A 66 7.53 23.31 12.75
N ALA A 67 8.71 22.92 12.32
CA ALA A 67 9.03 21.54 11.97
C ALA A 67 8.92 20.60 13.20
N ARG A 68 9.43 21.04 14.37
CA ARG A 68 9.27 20.28 15.62
C ARG A 68 7.80 20.12 16.00
N ARG A 69 6.98 21.17 15.86
CA ARG A 69 5.55 21.11 16.11
C ARG A 69 4.87 20.11 15.16
N ARG A 70 5.15 20.17 13.85
CA ARG A 70 4.61 19.22 12.86
C ARG A 70 4.98 17.79 13.19
N LEU A 71 6.24 17.52 13.54
CA LEU A 71 6.70 16.19 13.92
C LEU A 71 6.00 15.67 15.18
N ARG A 72 5.84 16.51 16.24
CA ARG A 72 5.10 16.13 17.44
C ARG A 72 3.65 15.82 17.14
N LEU A 73 2.98 16.63 16.31
CA LEU A 73 1.60 16.41 15.89
C LEU A 73 1.48 15.12 15.06
N LEU A 74 2.43 14.86 14.17
CA LEU A 74 2.46 13.64 13.37
C LEU A 74 2.64 12.41 14.27
N VAL A 75 3.67 12.39 15.10
CA VAL A 75 3.95 11.26 16.00
C VAL A 75 2.81 11.05 17.00
N GLY A 76 2.35 12.12 17.66
CA GLY A 76 1.24 12.04 18.61
C GLY A 76 -0.08 11.64 17.97
N GLY A 77 -0.41 12.18 16.80
CA GLY A 77 -1.60 11.82 16.04
C GLY A 77 -1.56 10.37 15.57
N THR A 78 -0.42 9.92 15.06
CA THR A 78 -0.22 8.51 14.66
C THR A 78 -0.33 7.57 15.86
N ALA A 79 0.33 7.88 16.97
CA ALA A 79 0.26 7.06 18.16
C ALA A 79 -1.16 6.97 18.73
N LEU A 80 -1.90 8.09 18.74
CA LEU A 80 -3.29 8.12 19.17
C LEU A 80 -4.18 7.29 18.24
N SER A 81 -4.09 7.53 16.92
CA SER A 81 -4.88 6.80 15.92
C SER A 81 -4.60 5.29 15.99
N TYR A 82 -3.32 4.92 16.14
CA TYR A 82 -2.91 3.54 16.29
C TYR A 82 -3.43 2.92 17.59
N GLY A 83 -3.33 3.66 18.71
CA GLY A 83 -3.85 3.21 20.00
C GLY A 83 -5.38 2.99 19.96
N VAL A 84 -6.13 3.91 19.35
CA VAL A 84 -7.59 3.77 19.17
C VAL A 84 -7.93 2.58 18.27
N LEU A 85 -7.23 2.43 17.13
CA LEU A 85 -7.43 1.32 16.22
C LEU A 85 -7.11 -0.02 16.90
N TYR A 86 -5.99 -0.10 17.57
CA TYR A 86 -5.53 -1.31 18.25
C TYR A 86 -6.46 -1.71 19.41
N THR A 87 -6.91 -0.73 20.20
CA THR A 87 -7.91 -0.96 21.25
C THR A 87 -9.25 -1.42 20.63
N GLY A 88 -9.68 -0.78 19.55
CA GLY A 88 -10.89 -1.20 18.82
C GLY A 88 -10.78 -2.62 18.28
N LEU A 89 -9.62 -2.98 17.71
CA LEU A 89 -9.34 -4.34 17.25
C LEU A 89 -9.38 -5.34 18.42
N THR A 90 -8.67 -5.08 19.51
CA THR A 90 -8.60 -6.00 20.65
C THR A 90 -9.96 -6.20 21.33
N THR A 91 -10.77 -5.14 21.42
CA THR A 91 -12.09 -5.23 22.05
C THR A 91 -13.18 -5.80 21.14
N ALA A 92 -13.07 -5.63 19.83
CA ALA A 92 -14.07 -6.08 18.87
C ALA A 92 -13.77 -7.48 18.29
N TRP A 93 -12.50 -7.86 18.17
CA TRP A 93 -12.08 -9.10 17.49
C TRP A 93 -11.50 -10.16 18.42
N TYR A 94 -10.71 -9.75 19.40
CA TYR A 94 -9.99 -10.68 20.27
C TYR A 94 -10.71 -10.85 21.62
N THR A 95 -12.03 -11.12 21.58
CA THR A 95 -12.88 -11.26 22.77
C THR A 95 -12.96 -12.70 23.32
N GLY A 96 -12.32 -13.66 22.63
CA GLY A 96 -12.29 -15.08 23.01
C GLY A 96 -11.17 -15.43 24.01
N GLU A 97 -11.12 -16.70 24.38
CA GLU A 97 -9.98 -17.25 25.14
C GLU A 97 -8.69 -17.07 24.35
N ARG A 98 -7.61 -16.67 25.04
CA ARG A 98 -6.28 -16.57 24.45
C ARG A 98 -5.55 -17.89 24.61
N VAL A 99 -4.81 -18.27 23.58
CA VAL A 99 -3.90 -19.42 23.61
C VAL A 99 -2.45 -18.93 23.61
N PRO A 100 -1.47 -19.77 23.99
CA PRO A 100 -0.07 -19.44 23.80
C PRO A 100 0.23 -19.07 22.34
N LEU A 101 1.18 -18.15 22.14
CA LEU A 101 1.61 -17.72 20.81
C LEU A 101 1.94 -18.95 19.94
N HIS A 102 1.29 -19.04 18.80
CA HIS A 102 1.54 -20.11 17.83
C HIS A 102 1.61 -19.55 16.41
N TRP A 103 2.34 -20.28 15.58
CA TRP A 103 2.49 -19.96 14.17
C TRP A 103 1.49 -20.77 13.34
N PHE A 104 0.99 -20.17 12.28
CA PHE A 104 0.12 -20.80 11.32
C PHE A 104 0.65 -20.58 9.90
N ASN A 105 0.66 -21.64 9.09
CA ASN A 105 1.04 -21.53 7.69
C ASN A 105 -0.19 -21.29 6.81
N ASP A 106 -0.45 -20.05 6.51
CA ASP A 106 -1.57 -19.61 5.65
C ASP A 106 -1.13 -19.33 4.20
N LEU A 107 0.11 -19.65 3.84
CA LEU A 107 0.62 -19.46 2.48
C LEU A 107 -0.26 -20.12 1.40
N PRO A 108 -0.87 -21.30 1.59
CA PRO A 108 -1.74 -21.90 0.59
C PRO A 108 -3.12 -21.21 0.47
N GLU A 109 -3.49 -20.35 1.43
CA GLU A 109 -4.83 -19.82 1.52
C GLU A 109 -5.10 -18.70 0.48
N TRP A 110 -6.37 -18.56 0.09
CA TRP A 110 -6.91 -17.48 -0.75
C TRP A 110 -6.12 -17.22 -2.03
N GLN A 111 -5.47 -18.21 -2.60
CA GLN A 111 -4.58 -18.07 -3.77
C GLN A 111 -3.51 -16.97 -3.55
N GLN A 112 -3.04 -16.76 -2.32
CA GLN A 112 -2.06 -15.76 -1.87
C GLN A 112 -2.50 -14.28 -2.07
N LEU A 113 -3.77 -14.01 -2.34
CA LEU A 113 -4.27 -12.62 -2.47
C LEU A 113 -4.14 -11.84 -1.17
N ASP A 114 -4.25 -12.52 -0.05
CA ASP A 114 -3.96 -11.96 1.27
C ASP A 114 -2.55 -11.38 1.35
N LYS A 115 -1.54 -12.13 0.89
CA LYS A 115 -0.13 -11.70 0.85
C LYS A 115 0.07 -10.48 -0.07
N CYS A 116 -0.68 -10.42 -1.19
CA CYS A 116 -0.70 -9.25 -2.05
C CYS A 116 -1.29 -8.03 -1.32
N GLY A 117 -2.31 -8.23 -0.49
CA GLY A 117 -2.91 -7.20 0.35
C GLY A 117 -1.93 -6.64 1.38
N HIS A 118 -1.22 -7.52 2.09
CA HIS A 118 -0.18 -7.16 3.05
C HIS A 118 0.96 -6.37 2.38
N PHE A 119 1.46 -6.85 1.24
CA PHE A 119 2.48 -6.16 0.46
C PHE A 119 2.03 -4.76 0.01
N TRP A 120 0.84 -4.66 -0.59
CA TRP A 120 0.27 -3.41 -1.05
C TRP A 120 0.04 -2.42 0.10
N GLY A 121 -0.56 -2.88 1.19
CA GLY A 121 -0.82 -2.07 2.38
C GLY A 121 0.46 -1.50 2.97
N ALA A 122 1.46 -2.37 3.23
CA ALA A 122 2.73 -1.95 3.80
C ALA A 122 3.49 -0.97 2.88
N PHE A 123 3.43 -1.16 1.56
CA PHE A 123 4.00 -0.21 0.60
C PHE A 123 3.31 1.17 0.68
N GLN A 124 1.96 1.21 0.67
CA GLN A 124 1.21 2.46 0.65
C GLN A 124 1.33 3.23 1.97
N GLU A 125 1.29 2.53 3.10
CA GLU A 125 1.50 3.12 4.42
C GLU A 125 2.90 3.71 4.55
N SER A 126 3.91 2.97 4.13
CA SER A 126 5.31 3.45 4.11
C SER A 126 5.48 4.65 3.19
N ARG A 127 4.86 4.65 2.01
CA ARG A 127 4.87 5.80 1.08
C ARG A 127 4.29 7.05 1.74
N GLY A 128 3.11 6.90 2.34
CA GLY A 128 2.47 7.99 3.07
C GLY A 128 3.35 8.52 4.21
N ALA A 129 3.99 7.62 4.96
CA ALA A 129 4.87 7.98 6.06
C ALA A 129 6.12 8.75 5.61
N VAL A 130 6.78 8.32 4.51
CA VAL A 130 7.91 9.06 3.92
C VAL A 130 7.50 10.49 3.58
N ASP A 131 6.36 10.67 2.91
CA ASP A 131 5.89 11.99 2.51
C ASP A 131 5.48 12.86 3.71
N MET A 132 4.88 12.26 4.74
CA MET A 132 4.54 12.97 5.99
C MET A 132 5.79 13.38 6.78
N LEU A 133 6.82 12.54 6.84
CA LEU A 133 8.07 12.88 7.52
C LEU A 133 8.84 13.99 6.78
N ARG A 134 8.81 13.99 5.44
CA ARG A 134 9.29 15.12 4.63
C ARG A 134 8.56 16.41 4.96
N TRP A 135 7.22 16.37 4.99
CA TRP A 135 6.38 17.51 5.36
C TRP A 135 6.66 17.99 6.80
N ALA A 136 6.95 17.08 7.72
CA ALA A 136 7.30 17.41 9.10
C ALA A 136 8.69 18.03 9.22
N GLY A 137 9.49 18.06 8.14
CA GLY A 137 10.81 18.72 8.08
C GLY A 137 11.99 17.82 8.44
N LEU A 138 11.82 16.49 8.38
CA LEU A 138 12.96 15.59 8.48
C LEU A 138 13.84 15.70 7.23
N SER A 139 15.15 15.45 7.43
CA SER A 139 16.05 15.33 6.29
C SER A 139 15.64 14.17 5.38
N GLU A 140 15.92 14.29 4.09
CA GLU A 140 15.55 13.30 3.07
C GLU A 140 15.96 11.88 3.49
N LYS A 141 17.22 11.71 3.91
CA LYS A 141 17.73 10.42 4.38
C LYS A 141 16.91 9.84 5.53
N LYS A 142 16.58 10.67 6.55
CA LYS A 142 15.78 10.22 7.70
C LYS A 142 14.34 9.90 7.30
N ALA A 143 13.72 10.73 6.45
CA ALA A 143 12.36 10.49 5.98
C ALA A 143 12.27 9.18 5.21
N ILE A 144 13.22 8.91 4.30
CA ILE A 144 13.27 7.65 3.54
C ILE A 144 13.44 6.46 4.49
N TRP A 145 14.48 6.45 5.34
CA TRP A 145 14.77 5.28 6.16
C TRP A 145 13.67 4.98 7.20
N TYR A 146 13.21 5.99 7.93
CA TYR A 146 12.18 5.76 8.96
C TYR A 146 10.80 5.55 8.31
N GLY A 147 10.44 6.35 7.30
CA GLY A 147 9.14 6.27 6.68
C GLY A 147 8.92 4.96 5.92
N SER A 148 9.95 4.43 5.24
CA SER A 148 9.79 3.22 4.44
C SER A 148 9.46 1.97 5.24
N PHE A 149 9.76 1.91 6.54
CA PHE A 149 9.41 0.76 7.37
C PHE A 149 8.16 0.95 8.22
N VAL A 150 7.46 2.08 8.09
CA VAL A 150 6.24 2.32 8.88
C VAL A 150 5.16 1.30 8.58
N GLY A 151 4.95 0.92 7.32
CA GLY A 151 3.95 -0.09 6.96
C GLY A 151 4.24 -1.44 7.61
N PHE A 152 5.49 -1.90 7.57
CA PHE A 152 5.89 -3.12 8.29
C PHE A 152 5.61 -3.02 9.79
N VAL A 153 6.01 -1.91 10.43
CA VAL A 153 5.82 -1.70 11.88
C VAL A 153 4.33 -1.61 12.24
N VAL A 154 3.50 -1.01 11.39
CA VAL A 154 2.07 -0.83 11.65
C VAL A 154 1.29 -2.12 11.47
N GLN A 155 1.60 -2.95 10.47
CA GLN A 155 0.85 -4.19 10.21
C GLN A 155 1.33 -5.38 11.04
N SER A 156 2.62 -5.46 11.38
CA SER A 156 3.18 -6.63 12.09
C SER A 156 2.53 -6.94 13.45
N PRO A 157 2.11 -5.97 14.29
CA PRO A 157 1.43 -6.30 15.54
C PRO A 157 0.08 -7.00 15.38
N ILE A 158 -0.58 -6.87 14.22
CA ILE A 158 -1.82 -7.60 13.91
C ILE A 158 -1.51 -9.10 13.85
N GLU A 159 -0.43 -9.47 13.15
CA GLU A 159 0.04 -10.85 13.05
C GLU A 159 0.43 -11.44 14.41
N ILE A 160 1.04 -10.62 15.27
CA ILE A 160 1.36 -11.04 16.64
C ILE A 160 0.10 -11.31 17.44
N LEU A 161 -0.94 -10.46 17.32
CA LEU A 161 -2.23 -10.67 17.99
C LEU A 161 -2.91 -11.94 17.50
N ASP A 162 -2.86 -12.20 16.21
CA ASP A 162 -3.41 -13.39 15.58
C ASP A 162 -2.74 -14.66 16.14
N GLY A 163 -1.46 -14.58 16.49
CA GLY A 163 -0.74 -15.65 17.14
C GLY A 163 -1.30 -16.08 18.51
N PHE A 164 -2.09 -15.23 19.17
CA PHE A 164 -2.74 -15.55 20.46
C PHE A 164 -4.22 -15.93 20.30
N ASP A 165 -4.76 -15.98 19.09
CA ASP A 165 -6.15 -16.33 18.82
C ASP A 165 -6.24 -17.83 18.39
N PRO A 166 -7.08 -18.65 19.06
CA PRO A 166 -7.17 -20.08 18.76
C PRO A 166 -7.71 -20.41 17.36
N ALA A 167 -8.37 -19.43 16.69
CA ALA A 167 -8.92 -19.60 15.35
C ALA A 167 -7.93 -19.21 14.23
N TYR A 168 -6.77 -18.67 14.61
CA TYR A 168 -5.77 -18.12 13.68
C TYR A 168 -4.37 -18.60 14.09
N GLY A 169 -3.40 -17.79 13.97
CA GLY A 169 -2.01 -17.97 14.32
C GLY A 169 -1.20 -16.86 13.67
N ALA A 170 -0.01 -16.62 14.19
CA ALA A 170 0.90 -15.66 13.56
C ALA A 170 1.36 -16.18 12.20
N SER A 171 1.24 -15.36 11.17
CA SER A 171 1.68 -15.72 9.82
C SER A 171 3.07 -15.17 9.54
N ALA A 172 4.04 -16.06 9.34
CA ALA A 172 5.38 -15.67 8.90
C ALA A 172 5.37 -15.13 7.46
N THR A 173 4.44 -15.59 6.64
CA THR A 173 4.30 -15.15 5.25
C THR A 173 3.69 -13.77 5.12
N ASP A 174 2.78 -13.38 6.04
CA ASP A 174 2.25 -12.02 6.10
C ASP A 174 3.28 -11.03 6.63
N LEU A 175 4.04 -11.42 7.66
CA LEU A 175 5.19 -10.63 8.10
C LEU A 175 6.21 -10.43 6.97
N ALA A 176 6.49 -11.47 6.19
CA ALA A 176 7.37 -11.36 5.02
C ALA A 176 6.78 -10.45 3.94
N ALA A 177 5.48 -10.54 3.65
CA ALA A 177 4.81 -9.67 2.69
C ALA A 177 4.83 -8.20 3.13
N ASN A 178 4.58 -7.91 4.41
CA ASN A 178 4.70 -6.58 5.01
C ASN A 178 6.12 -6.02 4.88
N PHE A 179 7.12 -6.85 5.19
CA PHE A 179 8.53 -6.46 5.06
C PHE A 179 8.91 -6.19 3.60
N LEU A 180 8.47 -7.03 2.67
CA LEU A 180 8.75 -6.88 1.24
C LEU A 180 8.09 -5.63 0.66
N GLY A 181 6.84 -5.31 1.04
CA GLY A 181 6.15 -4.09 0.63
C GLY A 181 6.90 -2.83 1.06
N SER A 182 7.29 -2.77 2.33
CA SER A 182 8.09 -1.68 2.90
C SER A 182 9.48 -1.58 2.24
N SER A 183 10.16 -2.72 2.03
CA SER A 183 11.47 -2.79 1.38
C SER A 183 11.43 -2.38 -0.09
N ALA A 184 10.35 -2.71 -0.81
CA ALA A 184 10.17 -2.32 -2.20
C ALA A 184 10.06 -0.79 -2.34
N LEU A 185 9.41 -0.10 -1.39
CA LEU A 185 9.44 1.36 -1.35
C LEU A 185 10.84 1.89 -1.04
N LEU A 186 11.50 1.36 0.00
CA LEU A 186 12.86 1.77 0.37
C LEU A 186 13.82 1.65 -0.81
N ALA A 187 13.81 0.51 -1.50
CA ALA A 187 14.67 0.26 -2.65
C ALA A 187 14.47 1.32 -3.76
N GLN A 188 13.21 1.65 -4.07
CA GLN A 188 12.90 2.69 -5.07
C GLN A 188 13.34 4.08 -4.60
N GLN A 189 13.13 4.42 -3.33
CA GLN A 189 13.56 5.71 -2.77
C GLN A 189 15.09 5.84 -2.75
N LEU A 190 15.82 4.78 -2.47
CA LEU A 190 17.29 4.80 -2.47
C LEU A 190 17.87 4.83 -3.89
N ALA A 191 17.25 4.09 -4.82
CA ALA A 191 17.75 3.99 -6.20
C ALA A 191 17.38 5.20 -7.06
N TRP A 192 16.17 5.74 -6.88
CA TRP A 192 15.59 6.71 -7.82
C TRP A 192 15.03 7.97 -7.16
N HIS A 193 14.95 8.03 -5.85
CA HIS A 193 14.29 9.11 -5.10
C HIS A 193 12.82 9.37 -5.51
N GLU A 194 12.24 8.44 -6.24
CA GLU A 194 10.83 8.48 -6.68
C GLU A 194 10.26 7.06 -6.81
N VAL A 195 8.94 6.97 -6.76
CA VAL A 195 8.23 5.71 -7.02
C VAL A 195 7.97 5.57 -8.51
N ARG A 196 8.63 4.59 -9.15
CA ARG A 196 8.50 4.25 -10.59
C ARG A 196 7.64 3.03 -10.84
N ILE A 197 7.59 2.11 -9.87
CA ILE A 197 6.71 0.92 -9.89
C ILE A 197 5.76 1.06 -8.71
N MET A 198 4.48 1.27 -9.00
CA MET A 198 3.44 1.53 -8.01
C MET A 198 2.55 0.30 -7.85
N PRO A 199 2.55 -0.35 -6.69
CA PRO A 199 1.50 -1.31 -6.35
C PRO A 199 0.17 -0.58 -6.21
N LYS A 200 -0.86 -1.05 -6.92
CA LYS A 200 -2.22 -0.53 -6.86
C LYS A 200 -3.21 -1.65 -6.60
N TRP A 201 -4.43 -1.27 -6.28
CA TRP A 201 -5.50 -2.19 -5.97
C TRP A 201 -6.78 -1.76 -6.68
N SER A 202 -7.58 -2.74 -7.09
CA SER A 202 -8.93 -2.51 -7.58
C SER A 202 -9.89 -3.54 -7.01
N PHE A 203 -11.18 -3.23 -7.07
CA PHE A 203 -12.22 -4.09 -6.55
C PHE A 203 -13.48 -4.01 -7.41
N HIS A 204 -14.11 -5.16 -7.64
CA HIS A 204 -15.46 -5.27 -8.19
C HIS A 204 -16.32 -6.18 -7.32
N LEU A 205 -17.64 -5.97 -7.37
CA LEU A 205 -18.58 -6.80 -6.63
C LEU A 205 -18.72 -8.17 -7.28
N THR A 206 -18.69 -9.23 -6.48
CA THR A 206 -18.88 -10.61 -6.94
C THR A 206 -20.15 -11.23 -6.38
N SER A 207 -20.60 -12.31 -7.00
CA SER A 207 -21.70 -13.13 -6.48
C SER A 207 -21.27 -14.06 -5.34
N TYR A 208 -19.96 -14.31 -5.18
CA TYR A 208 -19.43 -15.23 -4.17
C TYR A 208 -19.71 -14.78 -2.75
N ALA A 209 -19.73 -13.47 -2.50
CA ALA A 209 -20.06 -12.93 -1.18
C ALA A 209 -21.45 -13.35 -0.68
N ALA A 210 -22.41 -13.59 -1.57
CA ALA A 210 -23.75 -14.06 -1.20
C ALA A 210 -23.74 -15.51 -0.72
N LEU A 211 -22.76 -16.33 -1.13
CA LEU A 211 -22.66 -17.73 -0.71
C LEU A 211 -22.19 -17.86 0.75
N ARG A 212 -21.38 -16.89 1.22
CA ARG A 212 -20.83 -16.93 2.59
C ARG A 212 -20.64 -15.51 3.14
N PRO A 213 -21.75 -14.77 3.40
CA PRO A 213 -21.69 -13.33 3.74
C PRO A 213 -20.91 -13.05 5.04
N ASN A 214 -20.93 -13.98 5.99
CA ASN A 214 -20.19 -13.82 7.26
C ASN A 214 -18.68 -13.81 7.08
N VAL A 215 -18.16 -14.40 5.98
CA VAL A 215 -16.74 -14.50 5.67
C VAL A 215 -16.35 -13.50 4.59
N LEU A 216 -17.11 -13.44 3.48
CA LEU A 216 -16.81 -12.63 2.32
C LEU A 216 -17.43 -11.22 2.37
N GLY A 217 -18.21 -10.92 3.41
CA GLY A 217 -18.80 -9.60 3.64
C GLY A 217 -20.29 -9.51 3.38
N ARG A 218 -21.03 -8.89 4.33
CA ARG A 218 -22.48 -8.70 4.32
C ARG A 218 -22.93 -7.49 3.53
N ASN A 219 -22.04 -6.48 3.45
CA ASN A 219 -22.29 -5.20 2.80
C ASN A 219 -21.08 -4.79 1.95
N VAL A 220 -21.23 -3.76 1.13
CA VAL A 220 -20.16 -3.33 0.20
C VAL A 220 -18.86 -3.00 0.92
N PRO A 221 -18.79 -2.21 2.00
CA PRO A 221 -17.57 -1.97 2.73
C PRO A 221 -16.89 -3.25 3.26
N GLU A 222 -17.67 -4.21 3.78
CA GLU A 222 -17.10 -5.49 4.21
C GLU A 222 -16.58 -6.33 3.05
N ARG A 223 -17.25 -6.33 1.89
CA ARG A 223 -16.80 -7.05 0.69
C ARG A 223 -15.51 -6.51 0.14
N TRP A 224 -15.33 -5.20 0.18
CA TRP A 224 -14.07 -4.56 -0.20
C TRP A 224 -12.86 -5.17 0.54
N LEU A 225 -13.07 -5.55 1.78
CA LEU A 225 -12.03 -6.05 2.67
C LEU A 225 -11.87 -7.56 2.65
N LYS A 226 -12.96 -8.29 2.39
CA LYS A 226 -13.06 -9.72 2.68
C LYS A 226 -13.25 -10.56 1.44
N ASP A 227 -13.84 -10.00 0.37
CA ASP A 227 -14.10 -10.76 -0.84
C ASP A 227 -12.89 -10.71 -1.78
N TYR A 228 -11.96 -11.60 -1.54
CA TYR A 228 -10.77 -11.74 -2.39
C TYR A 228 -11.09 -12.04 -3.85
N ASN A 229 -12.29 -12.59 -4.16
CA ASN A 229 -12.69 -12.80 -5.55
C ASN A 229 -12.91 -11.50 -6.33
N GLY A 230 -13.20 -10.42 -5.63
CA GLY A 230 -13.37 -9.10 -6.24
C GLY A 230 -12.10 -8.26 -6.28
N GLN A 231 -11.05 -8.70 -5.59
CA GLN A 231 -9.81 -7.92 -5.45
C GLN A 231 -8.80 -8.27 -6.54
N THR A 232 -8.19 -7.24 -7.11
CA THR A 232 -7.07 -7.38 -8.03
C THR A 232 -5.94 -6.46 -7.60
N TYR A 233 -4.74 -7.01 -7.50
CA TYR A 233 -3.52 -6.28 -7.15
C TYR A 233 -2.67 -6.07 -8.39
N TRP A 234 -2.21 -4.84 -8.61
CA TRP A 234 -1.56 -4.38 -9.81
C TRP A 234 -0.16 -3.86 -9.52
N LEU A 235 0.77 -4.08 -10.44
CA LEU A 235 2.03 -3.37 -10.52
C LEU A 235 2.01 -2.46 -11.74
N CYS A 236 1.91 -1.14 -11.51
CA CYS A 236 1.83 -0.11 -12.54
C CYS A 236 3.21 0.54 -12.70
N THR A 237 3.76 0.57 -13.92
CA THR A 237 5.13 0.99 -14.19
C THR A 237 5.19 2.30 -14.97
N ASP A 238 5.89 3.31 -14.43
CA ASP A 238 6.23 4.55 -15.13
C ASP A 238 7.37 4.27 -16.12
N VAL A 239 7.03 3.78 -17.32
CA VAL A 239 7.99 3.45 -18.37
C VAL A 239 8.83 4.66 -18.76
N GLY A 240 8.22 5.86 -18.82
CA GLY A 240 8.92 7.10 -19.16
C GLY A 240 10.09 7.41 -18.23
N ALA A 241 10.03 6.94 -16.96
CA ALA A 241 11.10 7.12 -15.99
C ALA A 241 12.33 6.21 -16.23
N PHE A 242 12.15 5.13 -16.98
CA PHE A 242 13.23 4.19 -17.35
C PHE A 242 13.83 4.48 -18.74
N LEU A 243 13.17 5.29 -19.54
CA LEU A 243 13.65 5.68 -20.86
C LEU A 243 14.65 6.85 -20.76
N LYS A 244 15.38 7.09 -21.85
CA LYS A 244 16.34 8.21 -21.95
C LYS A 244 15.65 9.56 -21.69
N PRO A 245 16.34 10.53 -21.07
CA PRO A 245 15.81 11.89 -20.93
C PRO A 245 15.34 12.47 -22.27
N GLY A 246 14.19 13.16 -22.26
CA GLY A 246 13.58 13.73 -23.47
C GLY A 246 12.73 12.75 -24.28
N ASN A 247 12.50 11.52 -23.81
CA ASN A 247 11.54 10.61 -24.45
C ASN A 247 10.12 11.23 -24.46
N ARG A 248 9.29 10.76 -25.40
CA ARG A 248 7.90 11.25 -25.58
C ARG A 248 6.86 10.40 -24.86
N TRP A 249 7.26 9.39 -24.09
CA TRP A 249 6.30 8.56 -23.35
C TRP A 249 5.60 9.40 -22.28
N PRO A 250 4.28 9.46 -22.26
CA PRO A 250 3.55 10.22 -21.26
C PRO A 250 3.65 9.51 -19.90
N ARG A 251 4.31 10.14 -18.91
CA ARG A 251 4.55 9.53 -17.59
C ARG A 251 3.28 9.23 -16.79
N TRP A 252 2.15 9.81 -17.18
CA TRP A 252 0.84 9.49 -16.60
C TRP A 252 0.26 8.17 -17.11
N LEU A 253 0.72 7.66 -18.27
CA LEU A 253 0.27 6.39 -18.85
C LEU A 253 1.23 5.27 -18.44
N GLN A 254 0.71 4.29 -17.74
CA GLN A 254 1.48 3.20 -17.15
C GLN A 254 0.94 1.85 -17.66
N PRO A 255 1.75 0.96 -18.23
CA PRO A 255 1.39 -0.46 -18.30
C PRO A 255 1.26 -1.02 -16.90
N ALA A 256 0.29 -1.92 -16.74
CA ALA A 256 -0.05 -2.55 -15.49
C ALA A 256 -0.15 -4.07 -15.67
N VAL A 257 0.47 -4.82 -14.78
CA VAL A 257 0.26 -6.26 -14.64
C VAL A 257 -0.54 -6.50 -13.37
N GLY A 258 -1.58 -7.32 -13.46
CA GLY A 258 -2.52 -7.59 -12.38
C GLY A 258 -2.55 -9.04 -11.98
N TYR A 259 -2.85 -9.29 -10.71
CA TYR A 259 -3.06 -10.61 -10.14
C TYR A 259 -4.36 -10.63 -9.33
N GLY A 260 -5.20 -11.62 -9.61
CA GLY A 260 -6.47 -11.88 -8.96
C GLY A 260 -6.73 -13.37 -8.80
N GLY A 261 -7.88 -13.72 -8.24
CA GLY A 261 -8.33 -15.09 -8.14
C GLY A 261 -9.83 -15.19 -8.00
N GLN A 262 -10.40 -16.31 -8.36
CA GLN A 262 -11.84 -16.55 -8.26
C GLN A 262 -12.19 -17.95 -7.77
N ASP A 263 -13.47 -18.16 -7.49
CA ASP A 263 -14.05 -19.41 -6.97
C ASP A 263 -13.60 -19.74 -5.54
N MET A 264 -13.20 -18.72 -4.76
CA MET A 264 -12.73 -18.84 -3.39
C MET A 264 -13.84 -18.44 -2.41
N VAL A 265 -14.56 -19.40 -1.87
CA VAL A 265 -15.56 -19.19 -0.80
C VAL A 265 -15.02 -19.61 0.56
N TYR A 266 -14.03 -20.49 0.54
CA TYR A 266 -13.28 -20.97 1.72
C TYR A 266 -11.80 -20.62 1.52
N ASN A 267 -11.06 -20.58 2.62
CA ASN A 267 -9.65 -20.22 2.61
C ASN A 267 -8.76 -21.24 1.86
N ASP A 268 -9.09 -22.51 1.95
CA ASP A 268 -8.32 -23.59 1.36
C ASP A 268 -9.00 -24.25 0.14
N ASP A 269 -8.18 -24.71 -0.80
CA ASP A 269 -8.64 -25.32 -2.05
C ASP A 269 -9.37 -26.65 -1.83
N GLY A 270 -8.99 -27.43 -0.80
CA GLY A 270 -9.61 -28.70 -0.51
C GLY A 270 -11.07 -28.55 -0.08
N THR A 271 -11.34 -27.61 0.81
CA THR A 271 -12.72 -27.28 1.25
C THR A 271 -13.54 -26.70 0.10
N ASN A 272 -12.95 -25.82 -0.73
CA ASN A 272 -13.62 -25.31 -1.92
C ASN A 272 -13.99 -26.47 -2.87
N ALA A 273 -13.06 -27.38 -3.16
CA ALA A 273 -13.28 -28.53 -4.03
C ALA A 273 -14.39 -29.46 -3.50
N ALA A 274 -14.41 -29.72 -2.19
CA ALA A 274 -15.46 -30.52 -1.54
C ALA A 274 -16.86 -29.90 -1.66
N LYS A 275 -16.94 -28.58 -1.93
CA LYS A 275 -18.18 -27.82 -2.16
C LYS A 275 -18.46 -27.57 -3.65
N GLY A 276 -17.72 -28.21 -4.55
CA GLY A 276 -17.90 -28.07 -6.00
C GLY A 276 -17.28 -26.81 -6.59
N LEU A 277 -16.51 -26.06 -5.82
CA LEU A 277 -15.79 -24.88 -6.26
C LEU A 277 -14.39 -25.28 -6.71
N ARG A 278 -13.80 -24.52 -7.63
CA ARG A 278 -12.46 -24.78 -8.16
C ARG A 278 -11.67 -23.47 -8.23
N PRO A 279 -11.05 -23.03 -7.12
CA PRO A 279 -10.26 -21.80 -7.09
C PRO A 279 -9.24 -21.75 -8.22
N TYR A 280 -9.07 -20.59 -8.83
CA TYR A 280 -8.08 -20.38 -9.87
C TYR A 280 -7.54 -18.96 -9.85
N ARG A 281 -6.29 -18.82 -10.31
CA ARG A 281 -5.59 -17.54 -10.42
C ARG A 281 -5.94 -16.84 -11.71
N GLN A 282 -5.95 -15.53 -11.69
CA GLN A 282 -6.15 -14.66 -12.84
C GLN A 282 -4.96 -13.71 -12.98
N PHE A 283 -4.45 -13.59 -14.17
CA PHE A 283 -3.36 -12.70 -14.51
C PHE A 283 -3.86 -11.69 -15.54
N TYR A 284 -3.53 -10.43 -15.35
CA TYR A 284 -4.02 -9.35 -16.18
C TYR A 284 -2.89 -8.52 -16.77
N LEU A 285 -3.09 -8.06 -18.00
CA LEU A 285 -2.30 -7.02 -18.63
C LEU A 285 -3.25 -5.87 -18.97
N SER A 286 -2.94 -4.66 -18.47
CA SER A 286 -3.81 -3.50 -18.63
C SER A 286 -2.97 -2.22 -18.80
N LEU A 287 -3.66 -1.12 -18.97
CA LEU A 287 -3.11 0.24 -18.86
C LEU A 287 -3.67 0.89 -17.60
N ASP A 288 -2.91 1.81 -17.03
CA ASP A 288 -3.34 2.59 -15.87
C ASP A 288 -2.91 4.04 -15.99
N VAL A 289 -3.55 4.90 -15.19
CA VAL A 289 -3.25 6.32 -15.16
C VAL A 289 -2.61 6.69 -13.82
N ASP A 290 -1.38 7.22 -13.86
CA ASP A 290 -0.79 7.83 -12.67
C ASP A 290 -1.34 9.24 -12.46
N LEU A 291 -2.36 9.34 -11.63
CA LEU A 291 -3.01 10.61 -11.28
C LEU A 291 -2.02 11.65 -10.72
N ARG A 292 -0.93 11.22 -10.07
CA ARG A 292 0.10 12.11 -9.50
C ARG A 292 0.88 12.86 -10.60
N ARG A 293 0.93 12.31 -11.80
CA ARG A 293 1.62 12.87 -12.96
C ARG A 293 0.73 13.81 -13.80
N ILE A 294 -0.55 13.92 -13.47
CA ILE A 294 -1.46 14.85 -14.14
C ILE A 294 -1.21 16.27 -13.63
N PRO A 295 -0.82 17.21 -14.52
CA PRO A 295 -0.55 18.57 -14.11
C PRO A 295 -1.81 19.26 -13.58
N THR A 296 -1.76 19.81 -12.39
CA THR A 296 -2.85 20.62 -11.84
C THR A 296 -2.32 21.75 -10.96
N ARG A 297 -2.96 22.92 -11.02
CA ARG A 297 -2.67 24.06 -10.15
C ARG A 297 -3.42 24.00 -8.82
N SER A 298 -4.48 23.20 -8.73
CA SER A 298 -5.31 23.07 -7.53
C SER A 298 -4.62 22.24 -6.45
N PRO A 299 -4.34 22.79 -5.25
CA PRO A 299 -3.81 22.01 -4.13
C PRO A 299 -4.75 20.89 -3.69
N LEU A 300 -6.07 21.11 -3.79
CA LEU A 300 -7.07 20.10 -3.45
C LEU A 300 -7.01 18.92 -4.43
N LEU A 301 -6.96 19.20 -5.74
CA LEU A 301 -6.86 18.12 -6.74
C LEU A 301 -5.56 17.33 -6.60
N LYS A 302 -4.44 17.96 -6.25
CA LYS A 302 -3.20 17.24 -5.96
C LYS A 302 -3.38 16.24 -4.83
N LYS A 303 -4.08 16.61 -3.75
CA LYS A 303 -4.37 15.71 -2.63
C LYS A 303 -5.31 14.58 -3.05
N VAL A 304 -6.38 14.90 -3.76
CA VAL A 304 -7.32 13.90 -4.29
C VAL A 304 -6.60 12.91 -5.20
N PHE A 305 -5.81 13.39 -6.15
CA PHE A 305 -5.02 12.55 -7.05
C PHE A 305 -4.00 11.69 -6.32
N TYR A 306 -3.34 12.22 -5.29
CA TYR A 306 -2.44 11.46 -4.44
C TYR A 306 -3.17 10.32 -3.72
N THR A 307 -4.32 10.61 -3.11
CA THR A 307 -5.13 9.60 -2.40
C THR A 307 -5.67 8.54 -3.36
N LEU A 308 -6.21 8.96 -4.51
CA LEU A 308 -6.75 8.02 -5.49
C LEU A 308 -5.67 7.23 -6.24
N SER A 309 -4.40 7.65 -6.19
CA SER A 309 -3.30 6.97 -6.87
C SER A 309 -2.98 5.56 -6.35
N ILE A 310 -3.56 5.17 -5.21
CA ILE A 310 -3.44 3.81 -4.67
C ILE A 310 -4.34 2.81 -5.39
N PHE A 311 -5.32 3.30 -6.16
CA PHE A 311 -6.26 2.48 -6.92
C PHE A 311 -5.84 2.39 -8.39
N HIS A 312 -6.05 1.21 -8.98
CA HIS A 312 -6.05 1.05 -10.42
C HIS A 312 -7.37 1.61 -10.98
N LEU A 313 -7.28 2.45 -12.00
CA LEU A 313 -8.47 3.01 -12.63
C LEU A 313 -9.05 2.02 -13.63
N PRO A 314 -10.40 2.01 -13.82
CA PRO A 314 -11.03 1.15 -14.82
C PRO A 314 -10.42 1.36 -16.21
N ALA A 315 -9.93 0.27 -16.81
CA ALA A 315 -9.26 0.30 -18.11
C ALA A 315 -9.47 -1.02 -18.89
N PRO A 316 -9.22 -1.05 -20.19
CA PRO A 316 -9.20 -2.30 -20.92
C PRO A 316 -8.14 -3.25 -20.38
N ALA A 317 -8.51 -4.53 -20.19
CA ALA A 317 -7.60 -5.55 -19.68
C ALA A 317 -7.68 -6.84 -20.48
N LEU A 318 -6.51 -7.43 -20.70
CA LEU A 318 -6.38 -8.81 -21.19
C LEU A 318 -6.17 -9.70 -19.98
N GLU A 319 -7.07 -10.65 -19.79
CA GLU A 319 -7.00 -11.66 -18.75
C GLU A 319 -6.45 -12.96 -19.31
N TYR A 320 -5.62 -13.63 -18.53
CA TYR A 320 -5.30 -15.05 -18.71
C TYR A 320 -5.62 -15.80 -17.41
N ASN A 321 -6.34 -16.91 -17.52
CA ASN A 321 -6.55 -17.84 -16.42
C ASN A 321 -6.50 -19.29 -16.91
N PRO A 322 -6.09 -20.25 -16.05
CA PRO A 322 -5.93 -21.66 -16.45
C PRO A 322 -7.24 -22.36 -16.83
N ARG A 323 -8.41 -21.78 -16.43
CA ARG A 323 -9.72 -22.40 -16.69
C ARG A 323 -10.26 -22.06 -18.08
N ASN A 324 -10.17 -20.77 -18.46
CA ASN A 324 -10.83 -20.24 -19.66
C ASN A 324 -9.83 -19.76 -20.73
N GLY A 325 -8.52 -19.79 -20.43
CA GLY A 325 -7.50 -19.23 -21.31
C GLY A 325 -7.51 -17.71 -21.32
N PHE A 326 -7.41 -17.11 -22.50
CA PHE A 326 -7.40 -15.65 -22.67
C PHE A 326 -8.81 -15.07 -22.75
N GLY A 327 -9.04 -13.97 -22.04
CA GLY A 327 -10.26 -13.17 -22.07
C GLY A 327 -9.93 -11.69 -22.24
N PHE A 328 -10.83 -10.92 -22.84
CA PHE A 328 -10.70 -9.47 -22.98
C PHE A 328 -11.85 -8.78 -22.27
N HIS A 329 -11.51 -7.80 -21.44
CA HIS A 329 -12.44 -6.91 -20.74
C HIS A 329 -12.30 -5.51 -21.33
N GLY A 330 -13.38 -4.96 -21.89
CA GLY A 330 -13.38 -3.59 -22.43
C GLY A 330 -13.17 -2.53 -21.34
N LEU A 331 -13.63 -2.83 -20.13
CA LEU A 331 -13.43 -2.04 -18.92
C LEU A 331 -13.34 -3.01 -17.73
N TYR A 332 -12.19 -3.05 -17.08
CA TYR A 332 -11.93 -3.88 -15.88
C TYR A 332 -11.51 -3.00 -14.71
N GLN A 333 -11.99 -3.32 -13.50
CA GLN A 333 -11.64 -2.63 -12.27
C GLN A 333 -11.40 -3.63 -11.12
#